data_14dc98914456faf5c2f5e095ba442448
#
_entry.id   14dc98914456faf5c2f5e095ba442448
#
_cell.length_a   1.000
_cell.length_b   1.000
_cell.length_c   1.000
_cell.angle_alpha   90.00
_cell.angle_beta   90.00
_cell.angle_gamma   90.00
#
_symmetry.space_group_name_H-M   'P 1'
#
loop_
_entity.id
_entity.type
_entity.pdbx_description
1 polymer ?
#
loop_
_entity_poly.entity_id
_entity_poly.type
_entity_poly.pdbx_seq_one_letter_code
_entity_poly.pdbx_strand_id
1 'polypeptide(L)'
;MTTQTPLPTPQETLPSESFTNSLNRQIIIILDFGSQYSELIARRIRETNVYSEVLSYRTSAEQLVQINPKGIILSGGPNSVYDPGAPHCDPEIWNLGVPILGVCYGMQLMVQQLGGRVERAKRAEYGKASLFINDPTDLLTNVEDGSTAWMSHGDSCVELPAGFEILAHTDNTDCAAIANHKKKLFGVQFHPEVVHSVGGIALIRNFVYHICKCEPTWTTEAFVEESIREIRAKVGDKRVLLALSGGVDSSTLAFLLHRAIGDQLTCMFIDQGFMRKGEPERLMQIFNEQFHIGVQYVNARKRFLAQ
;
A
#
# COMPACT_ATOMS: atom_id res chain seq x y z
N MET A 1 0.29 -1.37 -45.33
CA MET A 1 0.24 -0.45 -44.15
C MET A 1 -0.94 -0.88 -43.31
N THR A 2 -0.69 -1.74 -42.32
CA THR A 2 -1.70 -2.22 -41.37
C THR A 2 -1.69 -1.26 -40.19
N THR A 3 -2.74 -0.47 -40.05
CA THR A 3 -2.99 0.41 -38.92
C THR A 3 -3.29 -0.46 -37.68
N GLN A 4 -2.32 -0.54 -36.78
CA GLN A 4 -2.57 -1.10 -35.44
C GLN A 4 -3.40 -0.10 -34.65
N THR A 5 -4.61 -0.50 -34.29
CA THR A 5 -5.45 0.20 -33.31
C THR A 5 -4.75 0.14 -31.96
N PRO A 6 -4.52 1.25 -31.24
CA PRO A 6 -3.92 1.21 -29.93
C PRO A 6 -4.82 0.45 -28.97
N LEU A 7 -4.22 -0.45 -28.17
CA LEU A 7 -4.90 -1.14 -27.09
C LEU A 7 -5.43 -0.10 -26.08
N PRO A 8 -6.65 -0.28 -25.55
CA PRO A 8 -7.20 0.61 -24.55
C PRO A 8 -6.31 0.56 -23.30
N THR A 9 -5.95 1.72 -22.79
CA THR A 9 -5.31 1.88 -21.46
C THR A 9 -6.17 1.17 -20.42
N PRO A 10 -5.59 0.41 -19.47
CA PRO A 10 -6.35 -0.16 -18.38
C PRO A 10 -7.05 0.99 -17.63
N GLN A 11 -8.37 1.01 -17.64
CA GLN A 11 -9.13 1.83 -16.72
C GLN A 11 -8.84 1.28 -15.32
N GLU A 12 -8.24 2.11 -14.45
CA GLU A 12 -8.14 1.82 -13.02
C GLU A 12 -9.57 1.62 -12.50
N THR A 13 -9.95 0.37 -12.33
CA THR A 13 -11.24 0.05 -11.71
C THR A 13 -11.13 0.39 -10.23
N LEU A 14 -11.92 1.36 -9.79
CA LEU A 14 -12.19 1.57 -8.36
C LEU A 14 -12.51 0.22 -7.70
N PRO A 15 -12.13 0.03 -6.43
CA PRO A 15 -12.61 -1.11 -5.66
C PRO A 15 -14.11 -1.20 -5.85
N SER A 16 -14.63 -2.39 -6.19
CA SER A 16 -16.07 -2.54 -6.43
C SER A 16 -16.82 -2.07 -5.19
N GLU A 17 -17.90 -1.31 -5.36
CA GLU A 17 -18.76 -0.81 -4.26
C GLU A 17 -19.14 -1.90 -3.24
N SER A 18 -19.08 -3.17 -3.64
CA SER A 18 -19.29 -4.33 -2.77
C SER A 18 -18.19 -4.51 -1.71
N PHE A 19 -16.93 -4.15 -1.98
CA PHE A 19 -15.83 -4.28 -1.03
C PHE A 19 -15.88 -3.27 0.11
N THR A 20 -16.44 -2.09 -0.14
CA THR A 20 -16.50 -1.01 0.85
C THR A 20 -17.74 -1.08 1.75
N ASN A 21 -18.83 -1.70 1.29
CA ASN A 21 -20.14 -1.65 1.96
C ASN A 21 -20.49 -2.86 2.85
N SER A 22 -19.71 -3.96 2.83
CA SER A 22 -20.14 -5.19 3.49
C SER A 22 -19.85 -5.29 4.99
N LEU A 23 -19.01 -4.41 5.53
CA LEU A 23 -18.75 -4.33 6.98
C LEU A 23 -18.61 -2.85 7.38
N ASN A 24 -18.91 -2.56 8.62
CA ASN A 24 -18.50 -1.34 9.35
C ASN A 24 -16.95 -1.30 9.45
N ARG A 25 -16.28 -1.43 8.29
CA ARG A 25 -14.85 -1.72 8.17
C ARG A 25 -14.06 -0.46 8.46
N GLN A 26 -13.27 -0.52 9.51
CA GLN A 26 -12.26 0.50 9.76
C GLN A 26 -11.11 0.29 8.77
N ILE A 27 -10.92 1.23 7.86
CA ILE A 27 -9.92 1.13 6.79
C ILE A 27 -8.91 2.28 6.87
N ILE A 28 -7.63 1.96 6.68
CA ILE A 28 -6.57 2.92 6.42
C ILE A 28 -6.24 2.87 4.93
N ILE A 29 -6.29 4.00 4.25
CA ILE A 29 -5.89 4.12 2.84
C ILE A 29 -4.45 4.56 2.75
N ILE A 30 -3.69 3.91 1.88
CA ILE A 30 -2.35 4.33 1.49
C ILE A 30 -2.42 4.89 0.07
N LEU A 31 -2.06 6.16 -0.11
CA LEU A 31 -1.90 6.75 -1.44
C LEU A 31 -0.46 6.49 -1.92
N ASP A 32 -0.32 5.79 -3.04
CA ASP A 32 0.97 5.39 -3.59
C ASP A 32 1.54 6.42 -4.55
N PHE A 33 2.70 7.00 -4.19
CA PHE A 33 3.46 7.96 -4.97
C PHE A 33 4.64 7.33 -5.74
N GLY A 34 4.60 6.01 -5.94
CA GLY A 34 5.66 5.25 -6.61
C GLY A 34 6.73 4.73 -5.66
N SER A 35 6.42 4.56 -4.40
CA SER A 35 7.32 3.99 -3.40
C SER A 35 7.47 2.48 -3.58
N GLN A 36 8.69 1.99 -3.40
CA GLN A 36 8.94 0.54 -3.27
C GLN A 36 8.33 -0.05 -1.99
N TYR A 37 7.89 0.79 -1.05
CA TYR A 37 7.44 0.39 0.29
C TYR A 37 5.94 0.59 0.53
N SER A 38 5.15 1.01 -0.46
CA SER A 38 3.71 1.23 -0.28
C SER A 38 2.98 -0.03 0.21
N GLU A 39 3.28 -1.19 -0.39
CA GLU A 39 2.75 -2.48 0.05
C GLU A 39 3.29 -2.91 1.43
N LEU A 40 4.51 -2.51 1.77
CA LEU A 40 5.06 -2.78 3.09
C LEU A 40 4.34 -1.95 4.17
N ILE A 41 4.01 -0.68 3.89
CA ILE A 41 3.17 0.14 4.77
C ILE A 41 1.82 -0.56 4.99
N ALA A 42 1.15 -0.99 3.91
CA ALA A 42 -0.12 -1.69 4.00
C ALA A 42 -0.02 -2.98 4.84
N ARG A 43 1.05 -3.75 4.66
CA ARG A 43 1.33 -4.93 5.47
C ARG A 43 1.50 -4.58 6.95
N ARG A 44 2.26 -3.53 7.29
CA ARG A 44 2.46 -3.10 8.69
C ARG A 44 1.14 -2.69 9.35
N ILE A 45 0.25 -2.03 8.61
CA ILE A 45 -1.10 -1.72 9.11
C ILE A 45 -1.88 -3.02 9.37
N ARG A 46 -1.87 -3.97 8.44
CA ARG A 46 -2.57 -5.27 8.61
C ARG A 46 -2.02 -6.10 9.76
N GLU A 47 -0.72 -6.00 10.04
CA GLU A 47 -0.08 -6.59 11.24
C GLU A 47 -0.60 -5.96 12.56
N THR A 48 -1.25 -4.79 12.51
CA THR A 48 -1.99 -4.22 13.64
C THR A 48 -3.47 -4.64 13.69
N ASN A 49 -3.88 -5.66 12.93
CA ASN A 49 -5.28 -6.11 12.85
C ASN A 49 -6.27 -5.02 12.37
N VAL A 50 -5.81 -4.09 11.55
CA VAL A 50 -6.63 -3.08 10.87
C VAL A 50 -6.50 -3.26 9.36
N TYR A 51 -7.62 -3.19 8.64
CA TYR A 51 -7.61 -3.31 7.19
C TYR A 51 -6.97 -2.10 6.53
N SER A 52 -6.24 -2.34 5.46
CA SER A 52 -5.62 -1.28 4.67
C SER A 52 -5.67 -1.60 3.18
N GLU A 53 -5.71 -0.57 2.36
CA GLU A 53 -5.72 -0.68 0.91
C GLU A 53 -4.79 0.37 0.29
N VAL A 54 -4.08 -0.03 -0.77
CA VAL A 54 -3.19 0.85 -1.52
C VAL A 54 -3.95 1.35 -2.75
N LEU A 55 -4.06 2.66 -2.88
CA LEU A 55 -4.70 3.33 -4.01
C LEU A 55 -3.69 4.26 -4.70
N SER A 56 -3.98 4.61 -5.94
CA SER A 56 -3.20 5.60 -6.68
C SER A 56 -3.23 6.97 -5.97
N TYR A 57 -2.11 7.71 -6.01
CA TYR A 57 -2.06 9.10 -5.55
C TYR A 57 -3.08 10.01 -6.25
N ARG A 58 -3.62 9.58 -7.40
CA ARG A 58 -4.63 10.31 -8.19
C ARG A 58 -6.05 10.14 -7.68
N THR A 59 -6.27 9.28 -6.67
CA THR A 59 -7.58 9.11 -6.04
C THR A 59 -8.06 10.45 -5.50
N SER A 60 -9.24 10.89 -5.95
CA SER A 60 -9.78 12.19 -5.57
C SER A 60 -10.30 12.21 -4.12
N ALA A 61 -10.38 13.40 -3.54
CA ALA A 61 -10.98 13.58 -2.23
C ALA A 61 -12.44 13.09 -2.19
N GLU A 62 -13.20 13.26 -3.27
CA GLU A 62 -14.58 12.75 -3.39
C GLU A 62 -14.64 11.22 -3.29
N GLN A 63 -13.73 10.51 -3.99
CA GLN A 63 -13.62 9.06 -3.91
C GLN A 63 -13.24 8.60 -2.49
N LEU A 64 -12.33 9.32 -1.83
CA LEU A 64 -11.95 9.04 -0.44
C LEU A 64 -13.10 9.26 0.54
N VAL A 65 -13.93 10.27 0.32
CA VAL A 65 -15.16 10.47 1.12
C VAL A 65 -16.11 9.28 1.00
N GLN A 66 -16.28 8.73 -0.20
CA GLN A 66 -17.11 7.54 -0.41
C GLN A 66 -16.57 6.29 0.30
N ILE A 67 -15.25 6.13 0.34
CA ILE A 67 -14.58 5.03 1.07
C ILE A 67 -14.70 5.22 2.58
N ASN A 68 -14.78 6.47 3.06
CA ASN A 68 -14.86 6.84 4.47
C ASN A 68 -13.73 6.25 5.33
N PRO A 69 -12.45 6.51 4.99
CA PRO A 69 -11.32 5.93 5.71
C PRO A 69 -11.19 6.51 7.13
N LYS A 70 -10.66 5.73 8.05
CA LYS A 70 -10.29 6.19 9.41
C LYS A 70 -9.00 7.00 9.43
N GLY A 71 -8.14 6.80 8.44
CA GLY A 71 -6.89 7.53 8.24
C GLY A 71 -6.34 7.33 6.83
N ILE A 72 -5.48 8.25 6.42
CA ILE A 72 -4.81 8.22 5.12
C ILE A 72 -3.31 8.27 5.37
N ILE A 73 -2.54 7.46 4.64
CA ILE A 73 -1.08 7.51 4.63
C ILE A 73 -0.64 7.89 3.21
N LEU A 74 0.22 8.89 3.11
CA LEU A 74 0.89 9.24 1.86
C LEU A 74 2.24 8.56 1.86
N SER A 75 2.50 7.69 0.89
CA SER A 75 3.74 6.93 0.83
C SER A 75 4.96 7.81 0.47
N GLY A 76 6.14 7.23 0.54
CA GLY A 76 7.33 7.80 -0.09
C GLY A 76 7.20 7.85 -1.62
N GLY A 77 8.23 8.36 -2.28
CA GLY A 77 8.30 8.43 -3.74
C GLY A 77 9.70 8.79 -4.21
N PRO A 78 10.04 8.52 -5.47
CA PRO A 78 11.38 8.76 -6.01
C PRO A 78 11.64 10.19 -6.48
N ASN A 79 10.60 11.03 -6.55
CA ASN A 79 10.66 12.38 -7.09
C ASN A 79 10.95 13.43 -6.02
N SER A 80 11.42 14.60 -6.44
CA SER A 80 11.34 15.83 -5.63
C SER A 80 10.01 16.52 -5.85
N VAL A 81 9.36 16.98 -4.77
CA VAL A 81 8.00 17.56 -4.83
C VAL A 81 7.88 18.80 -5.71
N TYR A 82 8.99 19.48 -5.99
CA TYR A 82 9.07 20.66 -6.85
C TYR A 82 9.48 20.35 -8.30
N ASP A 83 9.74 19.07 -8.64
CA ASP A 83 10.08 18.69 -10.00
C ASP A 83 8.88 18.83 -10.95
N PRO A 84 9.09 19.24 -12.21
CA PRO A 84 8.04 19.24 -13.21
C PRO A 84 7.46 17.85 -13.41
N GLY A 85 6.15 17.70 -13.20
CA GLY A 85 5.46 16.40 -13.34
C GLY A 85 5.57 15.47 -12.14
N ALA A 86 6.10 15.94 -11.01
CA ALA A 86 6.06 15.20 -9.75
C ALA A 86 4.61 14.79 -9.38
N PRO A 87 4.39 13.60 -8.82
CA PRO A 87 3.07 13.14 -8.45
C PRO A 87 2.48 13.95 -7.29
N HIS A 88 1.33 14.59 -7.51
CA HIS A 88 0.61 15.35 -6.50
C HIS A 88 -0.75 14.70 -6.24
N CYS A 89 -1.18 14.68 -4.97
CA CYS A 89 -2.55 14.31 -4.63
C CYS A 89 -3.52 15.47 -4.82
N ASP A 90 -4.80 15.16 -4.79
CA ASP A 90 -5.87 16.14 -4.75
C ASP A 90 -5.71 17.01 -3.48
N PRO A 91 -5.55 18.34 -3.58
CA PRO A 91 -5.35 19.21 -2.42
C PRO A 91 -6.55 19.24 -1.47
N GLU A 92 -7.74 18.85 -1.91
CA GLU A 92 -8.92 18.78 -1.04
C GLU A 92 -8.82 17.66 0.02
N ILE A 93 -7.87 16.73 -0.07
CA ILE A 93 -7.66 15.73 0.97
C ILE A 93 -7.31 16.34 2.33
N TRP A 94 -6.66 17.51 2.35
CA TRP A 94 -6.29 18.22 3.57
C TRP A 94 -7.49 18.78 4.34
N ASN A 95 -8.66 18.84 3.69
CA ASN A 95 -9.90 19.37 4.23
C ASN A 95 -10.90 18.26 4.67
N LEU A 96 -10.55 16.97 4.47
CA LEU A 96 -11.43 15.84 4.79
C LEU A 96 -11.67 15.65 6.30
N GLY A 97 -10.85 16.24 7.16
CA GLY A 97 -10.94 16.05 8.62
C GLY A 97 -10.50 14.65 9.09
N VAL A 98 -10.00 13.82 8.17
CA VAL A 98 -9.45 12.51 8.43
C VAL A 98 -7.98 12.65 8.83
N PRO A 99 -7.45 11.90 9.82
CA PRO A 99 -6.03 11.90 10.13
C PRO A 99 -5.18 11.50 8.92
N ILE A 100 -4.11 12.27 8.66
CA ILE A 100 -3.19 12.00 7.55
C ILE A 100 -1.75 11.88 8.07
N LEU A 101 -1.04 10.84 7.63
CA LEU A 101 0.40 10.64 7.87
C LEU A 101 1.16 10.67 6.55
N GLY A 102 2.05 11.65 6.37
CA GLY A 102 2.99 11.68 5.25
C GLY A 102 4.29 10.95 5.61
N VAL A 103 4.76 10.04 4.76
CA VAL A 103 6.03 9.32 4.91
C VAL A 103 6.98 9.80 3.81
N CYS A 104 8.15 10.31 4.18
CA CYS A 104 9.21 10.77 3.28
C CYS A 104 8.67 11.77 2.23
N TYR A 105 8.52 11.37 0.97
CA TYR A 105 7.89 12.19 -0.08
C TYR A 105 6.50 12.71 0.33
N GLY A 106 5.67 11.86 0.96
CA GLY A 106 4.33 12.25 1.40
C GLY A 106 4.34 13.36 2.45
N MET A 107 5.33 13.40 3.36
CA MET A 107 5.54 14.52 4.29
C MET A 107 5.95 15.79 3.55
N GLN A 108 6.91 15.70 2.62
CA GLN A 108 7.38 16.83 1.83
C GLN A 108 6.24 17.44 0.98
N LEU A 109 5.42 16.58 0.36
CA LEU A 109 4.24 17.00 -0.39
C LEU A 109 3.23 17.73 0.49
N MET A 110 2.96 17.22 1.69
CA MET A 110 2.10 17.88 2.70
C MET A 110 2.62 19.28 3.01
N VAL A 111 3.91 19.40 3.31
CA VAL A 111 4.54 20.69 3.63
C VAL A 111 4.39 21.66 2.46
N GLN A 112 4.71 21.24 1.25
CA GLN A 112 4.64 22.08 0.05
C GLN A 112 3.21 22.52 -0.27
N GLN A 113 2.25 21.61 -0.28
CA GLN A 113 0.85 21.94 -0.63
C GLN A 113 0.15 22.81 0.42
N LEU A 114 0.61 22.78 1.66
CA LEU A 114 0.06 23.60 2.74
C LEU A 114 0.78 24.95 2.93
N GLY A 115 1.70 25.29 2.01
CA GLY A 115 2.33 26.60 1.97
C GLY A 115 3.66 26.71 2.73
N GLY A 116 4.25 25.57 3.11
CA GLY A 116 5.63 25.50 3.56
C GLY A 116 6.61 25.40 2.38
N ARG A 117 7.88 25.09 2.68
CA ARG A 117 8.94 25.07 1.67
C ARG A 117 9.82 23.83 1.83
N VAL A 118 10.05 23.16 0.71
CA VAL A 118 10.94 21.99 0.58
C VAL A 118 12.06 22.37 -0.37
N GLU A 119 13.29 22.07 0.00
CA GLU A 119 14.48 22.35 -0.79
C GLU A 119 15.42 21.13 -0.78
N ARG A 120 16.36 21.12 -1.72
CA ARG A 120 17.42 20.14 -1.72
C ARG A 120 18.22 20.25 -0.42
N ALA A 121 18.36 19.14 0.28
CA ALA A 121 19.08 19.09 1.54
C ALA A 121 20.56 19.47 1.34
N LYS A 122 21.14 20.23 2.27
CA LYS A 122 22.58 20.53 2.28
C LYS A 122 23.39 19.23 2.37
N ARG A 123 22.86 18.24 3.07
CA ARG A 123 23.40 16.90 3.20
C ARG A 123 22.26 15.89 3.13
N ALA A 124 22.25 15.09 2.07
CA ALA A 124 21.31 14.02 1.91
C ALA A 124 21.52 12.93 2.96
N GLU A 125 20.44 12.29 3.41
CA GLU A 125 20.49 11.18 4.38
C GLU A 125 20.02 9.90 3.72
N TYR A 126 20.93 8.91 3.68
CA TYR A 126 20.64 7.56 3.20
C TYR A 126 21.16 6.54 4.22
N GLY A 127 20.26 5.67 4.70
CA GLY A 127 20.59 4.65 5.69
C GLY A 127 20.21 5.06 7.12
N LYS A 128 21.02 4.68 8.09
CA LYS A 128 20.74 4.87 9.52
C LYS A 128 21.06 6.30 9.98
N ALA A 129 20.11 6.90 10.69
CA ALA A 129 20.30 8.14 11.44
C ALA A 129 19.76 7.99 12.86
N SER A 130 20.30 8.74 13.83
CA SER A 130 19.74 8.83 15.17
C SER A 130 18.58 9.80 15.19
N LEU A 131 17.44 9.39 15.74
CA LEU A 131 16.23 10.20 15.84
C LEU A 131 16.15 10.82 17.25
N PHE A 132 16.28 12.12 17.35
CA PHE A 132 16.14 12.87 18.60
C PHE A 132 14.74 13.43 18.73
N ILE A 133 14.07 13.09 19.83
CA ILE A 133 12.65 13.38 20.05
C ILE A 133 12.48 14.70 20.81
N ASN A 134 11.79 15.66 20.20
CA ASN A 134 11.43 16.93 20.80
C ASN A 134 10.11 16.84 21.59
N ASP A 135 9.14 16.10 21.03
CA ASP A 135 7.85 15.84 21.66
C ASP A 135 7.53 14.33 21.62
N PRO A 136 7.55 13.63 22.78
CA PRO A 136 7.29 12.19 22.86
C PRO A 136 5.79 11.86 22.92
N THR A 137 4.90 12.78 22.60
CA THR A 137 3.45 12.57 22.65
C THR A 137 2.88 12.06 21.33
N ASP A 138 1.61 11.68 21.34
CA ASP A 138 0.85 11.23 20.19
C ASP A 138 1.60 10.25 19.27
N LEU A 139 2.12 10.72 18.13
CA LEU A 139 2.75 9.90 17.12
C LEU A 139 4.02 9.19 17.63
N LEU A 140 4.79 9.85 18.49
CA LEU A 140 6.08 9.35 18.98
C LEU A 140 6.02 8.71 20.38
N THR A 141 4.82 8.48 20.90
CA THR A 141 4.65 7.76 22.19
C THR A 141 5.33 6.40 22.15
N ASN A 142 6.15 6.11 23.16
CA ASN A 142 6.94 4.88 23.26
C ASN A 142 7.97 4.66 22.13
N VAL A 143 8.34 5.70 21.41
CA VAL A 143 9.54 5.70 20.55
C VAL A 143 10.70 6.17 21.40
N GLU A 144 11.81 5.41 21.42
CA GLU A 144 12.98 5.71 22.24
C GLU A 144 13.78 6.86 21.63
N ASP A 145 14.15 7.86 22.46
CA ASP A 145 15.02 8.96 22.06
C ASP A 145 16.41 8.45 21.68
N GLY A 146 16.99 8.97 20.59
CA GLY A 146 18.25 8.49 20.02
C GLY A 146 18.12 7.16 19.26
N SER A 147 16.92 6.59 19.10
CA SER A 147 16.72 5.35 18.37
C SER A 147 17.07 5.52 16.86
N THR A 148 17.36 4.39 16.21
CA THR A 148 17.69 4.40 14.76
C THR A 148 16.45 4.60 13.91
N ALA A 149 16.47 5.61 13.04
CA ALA A 149 15.53 5.80 11.92
C ALA A 149 16.23 5.51 10.58
N TRP A 150 15.49 4.92 9.63
CA TRP A 150 15.98 4.66 8.27
C TRP A 150 15.61 5.81 7.35
N MET A 151 16.62 6.54 6.91
CA MET A 151 16.48 7.68 6.02
C MET A 151 16.72 7.28 4.56
N SER A 152 16.02 7.95 3.64
CA SER A 152 16.22 7.80 2.19
C SER A 152 15.73 9.04 1.46
N HIS A 153 16.41 10.17 1.67
CA HIS A 153 15.99 11.45 1.08
C HIS A 153 17.15 12.37 0.70
N GLY A 154 16.94 13.13 -0.39
CA GLY A 154 17.83 14.18 -0.85
C GLY A 154 17.28 15.59 -0.63
N ASP A 155 16.01 15.70 -0.21
CA ASP A 155 15.31 16.97 0.03
C ASP A 155 14.90 17.09 1.50
N SER A 156 14.75 18.31 1.99
CA SER A 156 14.37 18.60 3.38
C SER A 156 13.31 19.69 3.45
N CYS A 157 12.42 19.58 4.42
CA CYS A 157 11.48 20.64 4.78
C CYS A 157 12.24 21.73 5.52
N VAL A 158 12.37 22.90 4.93
CA VAL A 158 13.13 24.06 5.47
C VAL A 158 12.24 25.12 6.10
N GLU A 159 10.95 25.13 5.76
CA GLU A 159 9.94 26.01 6.33
C GLU A 159 8.63 25.23 6.48
N LEU A 160 8.12 25.16 7.69
CA LEU A 160 6.87 24.46 7.98
C LEU A 160 5.66 25.36 7.73
N PRO A 161 4.53 24.79 7.27
CA PRO A 161 3.28 25.53 7.17
C PRO A 161 2.79 26.00 8.55
N ALA A 162 1.96 27.05 8.57
CA ALA A 162 1.40 27.59 9.81
C ALA A 162 0.66 26.51 10.64
N GLY A 163 0.99 26.46 11.93
CA GLY A 163 0.37 25.53 12.90
C GLY A 163 0.99 24.13 12.92
N PHE A 164 2.07 23.91 12.19
CA PHE A 164 2.92 22.72 12.36
C PHE A 164 4.02 22.95 13.39
N GLU A 165 4.39 21.90 14.08
CA GLU A 165 5.48 21.85 15.05
C GLU A 165 6.38 20.66 14.77
N ILE A 166 7.65 20.76 15.20
CA ILE A 166 8.66 19.73 15.02
C ILE A 166 8.59 18.77 16.19
N LEU A 167 8.32 17.48 15.91
CA LEU A 167 8.25 16.42 16.91
C LEU A 167 9.61 15.73 17.11
N ALA A 168 10.46 15.67 16.06
CA ALA A 168 11.77 15.06 16.12
C ALA A 168 12.70 15.62 15.05
N HIS A 169 14.02 15.47 15.28
CA HIS A 169 15.09 15.87 14.37
C HIS A 169 16.19 14.78 14.29
N THR A 170 17.12 14.93 13.34
CA THR A 170 18.38 14.20 13.29
C THR A 170 19.55 15.19 13.28
N ASP A 171 20.79 14.69 13.25
CA ASP A 171 21.97 15.55 13.13
C ASP A 171 21.98 16.41 11.85
N ASN A 172 21.26 16.00 10.79
CA ASN A 172 21.29 16.64 9.48
C ASN A 172 19.91 17.16 9.01
N THR A 173 18.84 16.80 9.69
CA THR A 173 17.45 17.13 9.31
C THR A 173 16.70 17.66 10.52
N ASP A 174 16.41 18.97 10.52
CA ASP A 174 15.69 19.65 11.61
C ASP A 174 14.23 19.14 11.75
N CYS A 175 13.61 18.72 10.66
CA CYS A 175 12.23 18.28 10.58
C CYS A 175 12.15 16.78 10.26
N ALA A 176 12.62 15.89 11.14
CA ALA A 176 12.51 14.45 10.94
C ALA A 176 11.10 13.91 11.23
N ALA A 177 10.36 14.56 12.13
CA ALA A 177 8.93 14.34 12.35
C ALA A 177 8.22 15.66 12.66
N ILE A 178 7.01 15.83 12.13
CA ILE A 178 6.19 17.04 12.27
C ILE A 178 4.74 16.70 12.56
N ALA A 179 4.02 17.62 13.20
CA ALA A 179 2.58 17.51 13.41
C ALA A 179 1.85 18.85 13.33
N ASN A 180 0.59 18.78 12.87
CA ASN A 180 -0.44 19.75 13.15
C ASN A 180 -1.58 19.03 13.87
N HIS A 181 -1.54 19.03 15.21
CA HIS A 181 -2.48 18.28 16.04
C HIS A 181 -3.93 18.71 15.81
N LYS A 182 -4.16 20.02 15.59
CA LYS A 182 -5.50 20.56 15.36
C LYS A 182 -6.14 20.01 14.07
N LYS A 183 -5.34 19.88 13.03
CA LYS A 183 -5.79 19.33 11.73
C LYS A 183 -5.60 17.81 11.62
N LYS A 184 -4.97 17.16 12.62
CA LYS A 184 -4.59 15.75 12.62
C LYS A 184 -3.70 15.37 11.44
N LEU A 185 -2.78 16.26 11.08
CA LEU A 185 -1.79 16.04 10.02
C LEU A 185 -0.45 15.75 10.64
N PHE A 186 0.17 14.65 10.25
CA PHE A 186 1.44 14.16 10.76
C PHE A 186 2.38 13.85 9.61
N GLY A 187 3.68 14.01 9.81
CA GLY A 187 4.66 13.67 8.80
C GLY A 187 5.94 13.14 9.42
N VAL A 188 6.58 12.18 8.74
CA VAL A 188 7.89 11.66 9.09
C VAL A 188 8.77 11.61 7.85
N GLN A 189 10.04 12.05 7.97
CA GLN A 189 10.99 12.03 6.87
C GLN A 189 11.61 10.66 6.65
N PHE A 190 11.62 9.83 7.67
CA PHE A 190 12.13 8.45 7.65
C PHE A 190 11.05 7.44 7.29
N HIS A 191 11.46 6.20 7.08
CA HIS A 191 10.59 5.07 6.75
C HIS A 191 10.29 4.23 7.99
N PRO A 192 9.14 4.42 8.67
CA PRO A 192 8.77 3.66 9.86
C PRO A 192 8.40 2.20 9.54
N GLU A 193 8.05 1.91 8.30
CA GLU A 193 7.61 0.59 7.82
C GLU A 193 8.75 -0.42 7.71
N VAL A 194 10.01 0.04 7.54
CA VAL A 194 11.14 -0.87 7.37
C VAL A 194 11.71 -1.33 8.72
N VAL A 195 12.23 -2.55 8.75
CA VAL A 195 12.78 -3.18 9.97
C VAL A 195 13.97 -2.44 10.60
N HIS A 196 14.63 -1.60 9.82
CA HIS A 196 15.78 -0.82 10.27
C HIS A 196 15.40 0.43 11.09
N SER A 197 14.12 0.84 11.05
CA SER A 197 13.59 1.91 11.92
C SER A 197 13.15 1.30 13.24
N VAL A 198 14.01 1.47 14.26
CA VAL A 198 13.69 1.05 15.63
C VAL A 198 12.56 1.94 16.15
N GLY A 199 11.48 1.33 16.67
CA GLY A 199 10.29 2.10 17.07
C GLY A 199 9.31 2.41 15.94
N GLY A 200 9.62 2.08 14.67
CA GLY A 200 8.72 2.33 13.54
C GLY A 200 7.35 1.65 13.68
N ILE A 201 7.31 0.44 14.21
CA ILE A 201 6.05 -0.27 14.51
C ILE A 201 5.26 0.42 15.64
N ALA A 202 5.93 0.98 16.65
CA ALA A 202 5.25 1.74 17.71
C ALA A 202 4.59 2.99 17.11
N LEU A 203 5.31 3.73 16.25
CA LEU A 203 4.77 4.89 15.53
C LEU A 203 3.55 4.52 14.68
N ILE A 204 3.62 3.45 13.91
CA ILE A 204 2.47 2.99 13.10
C ILE A 204 1.28 2.64 13.98
N ARG A 205 1.49 1.94 15.10
CA ARG A 205 0.44 1.65 16.08
C ARG A 205 -0.17 2.92 16.70
N ASN A 206 0.66 3.90 17.02
CA ASN A 206 0.19 5.19 17.53
C ASN A 206 -0.71 5.89 16.51
N PHE A 207 -0.29 5.94 15.24
CA PHE A 207 -1.13 6.50 14.18
C PHE A 207 -2.46 5.75 14.06
N VAL A 208 -2.43 4.43 13.96
CA VAL A 208 -3.62 3.59 13.75
C VAL A 208 -4.57 3.63 14.95
N TYR A 209 -4.06 3.40 16.16
CA TYR A 209 -4.91 3.21 17.34
C TYR A 209 -5.20 4.51 18.08
N HIS A 210 -4.17 5.38 18.26
CA HIS A 210 -4.33 6.56 19.09
C HIS A 210 -4.83 7.77 18.28
N ILE A 211 -4.36 7.93 17.04
CA ILE A 211 -4.73 9.06 16.19
C ILE A 211 -5.98 8.75 15.37
N CYS A 212 -5.99 7.64 14.63
CA CYS A 212 -7.12 7.21 13.80
C CYS A 212 -8.25 6.54 14.60
N LYS A 213 -8.01 6.17 15.86
CA LYS A 213 -8.99 5.48 16.72
C LYS A 213 -9.52 4.18 16.13
N CYS A 214 -8.67 3.44 15.41
CA CYS A 214 -9.04 2.12 14.91
C CYS A 214 -9.00 1.07 16.03
N GLU A 215 -9.87 0.09 15.90
CA GLU A 215 -9.89 -1.12 16.75
C GLU A 215 -9.30 -2.31 15.98
N PRO A 216 -8.58 -3.23 16.62
CA PRO A 216 -7.94 -4.38 15.96
C PRO A 216 -8.95 -5.49 15.64
N THR A 217 -9.84 -5.24 14.68
CA THR A 217 -10.94 -6.13 14.32
C THR A 217 -10.70 -6.95 13.05
N TRP A 218 -9.67 -6.62 12.27
CA TRP A 218 -9.35 -7.33 11.04
C TRP A 218 -8.39 -8.49 11.30
N THR A 219 -8.71 -9.68 10.78
CA THR A 219 -7.83 -10.84 10.74
C THR A 219 -7.80 -11.43 9.34
N THR A 220 -6.73 -12.16 9.01
CA THR A 220 -6.62 -12.85 7.71
C THR A 220 -7.75 -13.88 7.54
N GLU A 221 -8.14 -14.58 8.61
CA GLU A 221 -9.22 -15.55 8.59
C GLU A 221 -10.57 -14.90 8.28
N ALA A 222 -10.89 -13.80 8.96
CA ALA A 222 -12.11 -13.04 8.70
C ALA A 222 -12.15 -12.51 7.26
N PHE A 223 -11.02 -12.03 6.75
CA PHE A 223 -10.87 -11.58 5.36
C PHE A 223 -11.13 -12.73 4.36
N VAL A 224 -10.56 -13.92 4.59
CA VAL A 224 -10.78 -15.09 3.74
C VAL A 224 -12.26 -15.49 3.70
N GLU A 225 -12.91 -15.59 4.87
CA GLU A 225 -14.32 -15.96 4.94
C GLU A 225 -15.25 -14.94 4.27
N GLU A 226 -14.92 -13.65 4.38
CA GLU A 226 -15.65 -12.60 3.69
C GLU A 226 -15.45 -12.66 2.18
N SER A 227 -14.19 -12.77 1.73
CA SER A 227 -13.86 -12.91 0.31
C SER A 227 -14.59 -14.09 -0.33
N ILE A 228 -14.70 -15.21 0.40
CA ILE A 228 -15.48 -16.38 -0.06
C ILE A 228 -16.96 -16.01 -0.26
N ARG A 229 -17.57 -15.29 0.69
CA ARG A 229 -18.97 -14.86 0.56
C ARG A 229 -19.19 -13.94 -0.64
N GLU A 230 -18.30 -12.96 -0.82
CA GLU A 230 -18.37 -12.01 -1.93
C GLU A 230 -18.17 -12.70 -3.29
N ILE A 231 -17.18 -13.61 -3.39
CA ILE A 231 -16.95 -14.38 -4.61
C ILE A 231 -18.20 -15.18 -4.97
N ARG A 232 -18.81 -15.87 -4.00
CA ARG A 232 -20.05 -16.63 -4.21
C ARG A 232 -21.19 -15.75 -4.71
N ALA A 233 -21.39 -14.60 -4.08
CA ALA A 233 -22.42 -13.64 -4.49
C ALA A 233 -22.17 -13.09 -5.92
N LYS A 234 -20.92 -12.78 -6.26
CA LYS A 234 -20.55 -12.23 -7.57
C LYS A 234 -20.60 -13.26 -8.70
N VAL A 235 -20.17 -14.49 -8.42
CA VAL A 235 -20.14 -15.59 -9.41
C VAL A 235 -21.54 -16.16 -9.65
N GLY A 236 -22.34 -16.34 -8.59
CA GLY A 236 -23.65 -16.99 -8.70
C GLY A 236 -23.53 -18.37 -9.36
N ASP A 237 -24.33 -18.60 -10.41
CA ASP A 237 -24.34 -19.87 -11.15
C ASP A 237 -23.32 -19.93 -12.31
N LYS A 238 -22.49 -18.88 -12.46
CA LYS A 238 -21.55 -18.80 -13.57
C LYS A 238 -20.30 -19.63 -13.33
N ARG A 239 -19.60 -19.97 -14.41
CA ARG A 239 -18.27 -20.61 -14.34
C ARG A 239 -17.17 -19.58 -14.40
N VAL A 240 -16.06 -19.88 -13.71
CA VAL A 240 -14.87 -19.03 -13.66
C VAL A 240 -13.71 -19.77 -14.31
N LEU A 241 -13.00 -19.08 -15.20
CA LEU A 241 -11.72 -19.52 -15.76
C LEU A 241 -10.60 -18.72 -15.11
N LEU A 242 -9.64 -19.40 -14.49
CA LEU A 242 -8.43 -18.81 -13.91
C LEU A 242 -7.22 -19.23 -14.74
N ALA A 243 -6.48 -18.25 -15.28
CA ALA A 243 -5.15 -18.48 -15.84
C ALA A 243 -4.14 -18.65 -14.69
N LEU A 244 -3.60 -19.86 -14.55
CA LEU A 244 -2.66 -20.22 -13.49
C LEU A 244 -1.23 -20.05 -14.01
N SER A 245 -0.44 -19.18 -13.38
CA SER A 245 0.97 -18.97 -13.76
C SER A 245 1.96 -19.83 -12.96
N GLY A 246 1.50 -20.41 -11.85
CA GLY A 246 2.35 -21.09 -10.87
C GLY A 246 3.03 -20.16 -9.85
N GLY A 247 2.88 -18.84 -9.98
CA GLY A 247 3.30 -17.85 -8.99
C GLY A 247 2.39 -17.83 -7.75
N VAL A 248 2.85 -17.15 -6.69
CA VAL A 248 2.15 -17.08 -5.40
C VAL A 248 0.73 -16.53 -5.56
N ASP A 249 0.57 -15.42 -6.28
CA ASP A 249 -0.71 -14.73 -6.41
C ASP A 249 -1.77 -15.57 -7.11
N SER A 250 -1.44 -16.13 -8.28
CA SER A 250 -2.37 -17.00 -9.03
C SER A 250 -2.71 -18.28 -8.26
N SER A 251 -1.75 -18.81 -7.50
CA SER A 251 -1.97 -20.00 -6.66
C SER A 251 -2.88 -19.68 -5.49
N THR A 252 -2.65 -18.58 -4.78
CA THR A 252 -3.51 -18.12 -3.67
C THR A 252 -4.93 -17.85 -4.15
N LEU A 253 -5.07 -17.21 -5.32
CA LEU A 253 -6.38 -16.96 -5.93
C LEU A 253 -7.08 -18.27 -6.32
N ALA A 254 -6.35 -19.26 -6.84
CA ALA A 254 -6.91 -20.59 -7.15
C ALA A 254 -7.50 -21.26 -5.92
N PHE A 255 -6.78 -21.22 -4.78
CA PHE A 255 -7.26 -21.76 -3.50
C PHE A 255 -8.51 -21.04 -3.00
N LEU A 256 -8.50 -19.71 -3.04
CA LEU A 256 -9.62 -18.90 -2.57
C LEU A 256 -10.88 -19.15 -3.41
N LEU A 257 -10.73 -19.15 -4.75
CA LEU A 257 -11.82 -19.45 -5.68
C LEU A 257 -12.34 -20.89 -5.49
N HIS A 258 -11.44 -21.87 -5.36
CA HIS A 258 -11.85 -23.25 -5.15
C HIS A 258 -12.66 -23.44 -3.86
N ARG A 259 -12.25 -22.80 -2.74
CA ARG A 259 -13.03 -22.77 -1.50
C ARG A 259 -14.38 -22.08 -1.66
N ALA A 260 -14.44 -21.05 -2.51
CA ALA A 260 -15.66 -20.28 -2.70
C ALA A 260 -16.67 -21.00 -3.60
N ILE A 261 -16.25 -21.51 -4.77
CA ILE A 261 -17.13 -21.95 -5.86
C ILE A 261 -16.87 -23.39 -6.36
N GLY A 262 -15.91 -24.11 -5.79
CA GLY A 262 -15.67 -25.53 -6.10
C GLY A 262 -15.57 -25.82 -7.59
N ASP A 263 -16.44 -26.70 -8.08
CA ASP A 263 -16.45 -27.21 -9.48
C ASP A 263 -16.82 -26.15 -10.54
N GLN A 264 -17.27 -24.97 -10.14
CA GLN A 264 -17.48 -23.84 -11.05
C GLN A 264 -16.16 -23.23 -11.53
N LEU A 265 -15.03 -23.53 -10.81
CA LEU A 265 -13.69 -23.07 -11.18
C LEU A 265 -13.06 -24.02 -12.20
N THR A 266 -12.48 -23.43 -13.26
CA THR A 266 -11.57 -24.11 -14.18
C THR A 266 -10.23 -23.39 -14.13
N CYS A 267 -9.19 -24.05 -13.63
CA CYS A 267 -7.83 -23.55 -13.69
C CYS A 267 -7.17 -24.02 -15.00
N MET A 268 -6.52 -23.11 -15.72
CA MET A 268 -5.79 -23.41 -16.96
C MET A 268 -4.34 -22.96 -16.84
N PHE A 269 -3.42 -23.88 -17.06
CA PHE A 269 -1.99 -23.60 -17.14
C PHE A 269 -1.51 -23.73 -18.60
N ILE A 270 -0.97 -22.63 -19.14
CA ILE A 270 -0.46 -22.57 -20.51
C ILE A 270 1.06 -22.61 -20.47
N ASP A 271 1.64 -23.73 -20.93
CA ASP A 271 3.08 -23.89 -21.01
C ASP A 271 3.62 -23.31 -22.34
N GLN A 272 4.26 -22.15 -22.23
CA GLN A 272 4.84 -21.43 -23.35
C GLN A 272 6.28 -21.89 -23.69
N GLY A 273 6.89 -22.76 -22.87
CA GLY A 273 8.26 -23.23 -23.04
C GLY A 273 9.33 -22.41 -22.31
N PHE A 274 8.94 -21.38 -21.54
CA PHE A 274 9.86 -20.52 -20.77
C PHE A 274 9.94 -20.89 -19.29
N MET A 275 9.26 -21.96 -18.88
CA MET A 275 9.28 -22.45 -17.50
C MET A 275 10.59 -23.15 -17.19
N ARG A 276 10.97 -23.19 -15.92
CA ARG A 276 12.12 -23.97 -15.46
C ARG A 276 11.88 -25.46 -15.68
N LYS A 277 12.97 -26.22 -15.84
CA LYS A 277 12.90 -27.68 -16.03
C LYS A 277 12.15 -28.34 -14.85
N GLY A 278 11.10 -29.11 -15.15
CA GLY A 278 10.28 -29.83 -14.17
C GLY A 278 9.26 -28.98 -13.43
N GLU A 279 9.18 -27.68 -13.69
CA GLU A 279 8.23 -26.77 -13.03
C GLU A 279 6.77 -27.02 -13.45
N PRO A 280 6.45 -27.24 -14.75
CA PRO A 280 5.10 -27.60 -15.18
C PRO A 280 4.59 -28.89 -14.53
N GLU A 281 5.41 -29.92 -14.52
CA GLU A 281 5.06 -31.23 -13.94
C GLU A 281 4.81 -31.11 -12.43
N ARG A 282 5.68 -30.39 -11.73
CA ARG A 282 5.52 -30.15 -10.30
C ARG A 282 4.26 -29.34 -9.98
N LEU A 283 3.94 -28.34 -10.79
CA LEU A 283 2.73 -27.55 -10.63
C LEU A 283 1.49 -28.43 -10.76
N MET A 284 1.43 -29.24 -11.82
CA MET A 284 0.31 -30.16 -12.07
C MET A 284 0.16 -31.16 -10.93
N GLN A 285 1.27 -31.71 -10.42
CA GLN A 285 1.27 -32.64 -9.31
C GLN A 285 0.71 -31.96 -8.03
N ILE A 286 1.20 -30.79 -7.66
CA ILE A 286 0.76 -30.07 -6.46
C ILE A 286 -0.74 -29.78 -6.53
N PHE A 287 -1.22 -29.19 -7.62
CA PHE A 287 -2.62 -28.79 -7.73
C PHE A 287 -3.58 -29.98 -7.83
N ASN A 288 -3.29 -30.97 -8.67
CA ASN A 288 -4.19 -32.11 -8.87
C ASN A 288 -4.14 -33.13 -7.72
N GLU A 289 -2.94 -33.47 -7.22
CA GLU A 289 -2.77 -34.55 -6.24
C GLU A 289 -2.86 -34.09 -4.80
N GLN A 290 -2.26 -32.92 -4.46
CA GLN A 290 -2.23 -32.46 -3.07
C GLN A 290 -3.45 -31.60 -2.72
N PHE A 291 -3.87 -30.73 -3.65
CA PHE A 291 -4.95 -29.77 -3.39
C PHE A 291 -6.29 -30.15 -4.03
N HIS A 292 -6.30 -31.19 -4.86
CA HIS A 292 -7.50 -31.65 -5.57
C HIS A 292 -8.19 -30.56 -6.41
N ILE A 293 -7.41 -29.61 -6.91
CA ILE A 293 -7.86 -28.55 -7.83
C ILE A 293 -7.50 -28.96 -9.24
N GLY A 294 -8.50 -29.29 -10.07
CA GLY A 294 -8.30 -29.70 -11.46
C GLY A 294 -7.68 -28.60 -12.30
N VAL A 295 -6.49 -28.83 -12.87
CA VAL A 295 -5.79 -27.92 -13.76
C VAL A 295 -5.76 -28.47 -15.17
N GLN A 296 -6.26 -27.71 -16.14
CA GLN A 296 -6.12 -28.01 -17.57
C GLN A 296 -4.74 -27.54 -18.07
N TYR A 297 -3.91 -28.50 -18.47
CA TYR A 297 -2.61 -28.24 -19.04
C TYR A 297 -2.71 -28.02 -20.57
N VAL A 298 -2.22 -26.88 -21.04
CA VAL A 298 -2.16 -26.56 -22.47
C VAL A 298 -0.70 -26.42 -22.90
N ASN A 299 -0.22 -27.36 -23.70
CA ASN A 299 1.12 -27.29 -24.28
C ASN A 299 1.12 -26.34 -25.50
N ALA A 300 1.64 -25.14 -25.28
CA ALA A 300 1.76 -24.11 -26.31
C ALA A 300 3.23 -23.83 -26.74
N ARG A 301 4.20 -24.65 -26.26
CA ARG A 301 5.65 -24.46 -26.50
C ARG A 301 5.97 -24.20 -27.96
N LYS A 302 5.50 -25.08 -28.88
CA LYS A 302 5.77 -24.91 -30.30
C LYS A 302 5.27 -23.62 -30.87
N ARG A 303 4.08 -23.15 -30.42
CA ARG A 303 3.47 -21.91 -30.90
C ARG A 303 4.25 -20.67 -30.47
N PHE A 304 4.76 -20.65 -29.23
CA PHE A 304 5.47 -19.49 -28.68
C PHE A 304 6.96 -19.47 -29.06
N LEU A 305 7.60 -20.64 -29.26
CA LEU A 305 9.01 -20.72 -29.61
C LEU A 305 9.27 -20.62 -31.12
N ALA A 306 8.24 -20.69 -31.97
CA ALA A 306 8.35 -20.58 -33.43
C ALA A 306 8.22 -19.14 -33.96
N GLN A 307 8.01 -18.17 -33.09
CA GLN A 307 7.99 -16.73 -33.38
C GLN A 307 9.32 -16.09 -33.01
#